data_4f875ea1a24729a0ff9a2d4993ff42ae
#
_entry.id   4f875ea1a24729a0ff9a2d4993ff42ae
#
_cell.length_a   1.000
_cell.length_b   1.000
_cell.length_c   1.000
_cell.angle_alpha   90.00
_cell.angle_beta   90.00
_cell.angle_gamma   90.00
#
_symmetry.space_group_name_H-M   'P 1'
#
loop_
_entity.id
_entity.type
_entity.pdbx_description
1 polymer ?
#
loop_
_entity_poly.entity_id
_entity_poly.type
_entity_poly.pdbx_seq_one_letter_code
_entity_poly.pdbx_strand_id
1 'polypeptide(L)'
;MASKADLFRLDPLPVYLKNRDQQIRNFVERIESLIELDRLTADILDGAVISPVTLHRQHASLATSKSTEGVEVKVSVPLEGYTRLLQHPPVGWSQPGLHGFLEQGSRASGVSRPWLRLGHRFKEDASPVQIDQWMSEVLDQIQQALDFQTPVIAEYNDRVRDLVATLVAARRVDIQERQRSAVGAGQHAVAGSDPGSRGHQLSDGRLG
;
A
#
# COMPACT_ATOMS: atom_id res chain seq x y z
N MET A 1 -14.42 -12.08 -1.09
CA MET A 1 -15.35 -11.39 -0.17
C MET A 1 -15.36 -9.91 -0.55
N ALA A 2 -16.51 -9.36 -0.96
CA ALA A 2 -16.64 -7.93 -1.22
C ALA A 2 -16.66 -7.19 0.12
N SER A 3 -15.68 -6.32 0.35
CA SER A 3 -15.67 -5.47 1.55
C SER A 3 -16.64 -4.31 1.30
N LYS A 4 -17.66 -4.22 2.14
CA LYS A 4 -18.59 -3.09 2.16
C LYS A 4 -17.84 -1.92 2.77
N ALA A 5 -17.26 -1.07 1.94
CA ALA A 5 -16.56 0.12 2.38
C ALA A 5 -17.26 1.34 1.81
N ASP A 6 -17.69 2.23 2.70
CA ASP A 6 -18.18 3.54 2.29
C ASP A 6 -17.03 4.30 1.63
N LEU A 7 -17.34 4.92 0.48
CA LEU A 7 -16.36 5.71 -0.26
C LEU A 7 -16.03 6.98 0.53
N PHE A 8 -14.76 7.39 0.49
CA PHE A 8 -14.26 8.64 1.08
C PHE A 8 -14.55 8.82 2.59
N ARG A 9 -14.51 7.73 3.36
CA ARG A 9 -14.82 7.76 4.81
C ARG A 9 -13.64 7.44 5.74
N LEU A 10 -12.52 7.00 5.18
CA LEU A 10 -11.31 6.79 5.97
C LEU A 10 -10.55 8.11 6.21
N ASP A 11 -9.37 7.99 6.78
CA ASP A 11 -8.49 9.14 7.00
C ASP A 11 -8.31 9.96 5.71
N PRO A 12 -8.21 11.30 5.82
CA PRO A 12 -7.92 12.15 4.67
C PRO A 12 -6.66 11.69 3.92
N LEU A 13 -6.68 11.85 2.59
CA LEU A 13 -5.60 11.39 1.72
C LEU A 13 -4.18 11.76 2.22
N PRO A 14 -3.89 12.98 2.69
CA PRO A 14 -2.54 13.32 3.19
C PRO A 14 -2.11 12.48 4.40
N VAL A 15 -3.05 12.16 5.31
CA VAL A 15 -2.78 11.31 6.48
C VAL A 15 -2.46 9.89 6.03
N TYR A 16 -3.24 9.36 5.09
CA TYR A 16 -2.98 8.06 4.48
C TYR A 16 -1.59 7.99 3.83
N LEU A 17 -1.21 9.01 3.03
CA LEU A 17 0.09 9.07 2.35
C LEU A 17 1.25 9.14 3.36
N LYS A 18 1.10 9.93 4.43
CA LYS A 18 2.09 9.98 5.53
C LYS A 18 2.26 8.63 6.22
N ASN A 19 1.17 7.90 6.45
CA ASN A 19 1.23 6.56 7.03
C ASN A 19 1.95 5.57 6.09
N ARG A 20 1.76 5.69 4.77
CA ARG A 20 2.53 4.91 3.78
C ARG A 20 4.02 5.20 3.84
N ASP A 21 4.42 6.46 3.93
CA ASP A 21 5.83 6.84 4.11
C ASP A 21 6.45 6.13 5.32
N GLN A 22 5.73 6.10 6.44
CA GLN A 22 6.21 5.40 7.64
C GLN A 22 6.30 3.88 7.46
N GLN A 23 5.36 3.28 6.74
CA GLN A 23 5.41 1.85 6.41
C GLN A 23 6.63 1.53 5.53
N ILE A 24 6.95 2.37 4.55
CA ILE A 24 8.13 2.21 3.69
C ILE A 24 9.41 2.30 4.53
N ARG A 25 9.54 3.30 5.44
CA ARG A 25 10.67 3.43 6.35
C ARG A 25 10.86 2.18 7.19
N ASN A 26 9.80 1.75 7.87
CA ASN A 26 9.83 0.57 8.72
C ASN A 26 10.19 -0.71 7.94
N PHE A 27 9.77 -0.80 6.68
CA PHE A 27 10.10 -1.94 5.82
C PHE A 27 11.61 -1.95 5.47
N VAL A 28 12.14 -0.82 4.99
CA VAL A 28 13.56 -0.70 4.63
C VAL A 28 14.48 -0.93 5.84
N GLU A 29 14.12 -0.42 7.03
CA GLU A 29 14.87 -0.59 8.27
C GLU A 29 15.00 -2.06 8.70
N ARG A 30 14.07 -2.93 8.32
CA ARG A 30 14.08 -4.37 8.66
C ARG A 30 14.96 -5.21 7.75
N ILE A 31 15.42 -4.69 6.63
CA ILE A 31 16.28 -5.43 5.70
C ILE A 31 17.69 -5.53 6.30
N GLU A 32 18.20 -6.75 6.50
CA GLU A 32 19.43 -6.99 7.23
C GLU A 32 20.65 -7.26 6.34
N SER A 33 20.46 -7.58 5.07
CA SER A 33 21.53 -7.90 4.15
C SER A 33 21.54 -7.06 2.89
N LEU A 34 22.75 -6.82 2.31
CA LEU A 34 22.90 -6.09 1.05
C LEU A 34 22.24 -6.82 -0.12
N ILE A 35 22.33 -8.15 -0.15
CA ILE A 35 21.73 -8.99 -1.21
C ILE A 35 20.21 -8.83 -1.20
N GLU A 36 19.59 -8.84 -0.04
CA GLU A 36 18.15 -8.65 0.10
C GLU A 36 17.75 -7.20 -0.28
N LEU A 37 18.52 -6.20 0.19
CA LEU A 37 18.28 -4.80 -0.14
C LEU A 37 18.32 -4.55 -1.65
N ASP A 38 19.35 -5.09 -2.35
CA ASP A 38 19.47 -4.94 -3.79
C ASP A 38 18.33 -5.62 -4.54
N ARG A 39 17.93 -6.82 -4.11
CA ARG A 39 16.80 -7.55 -4.69
C ARG A 39 15.47 -6.83 -4.51
N LEU A 40 15.21 -6.24 -3.34
CA LEU A 40 13.91 -5.64 -3.00
C LEU A 40 13.79 -4.17 -3.42
N THR A 41 14.88 -3.50 -3.81
CA THR A 41 14.84 -2.06 -4.11
C THR A 41 13.82 -1.70 -5.20
N ALA A 42 13.76 -2.46 -6.29
CA ALA A 42 12.78 -2.23 -7.35
C ALA A 42 11.34 -2.47 -6.86
N ASP A 43 11.11 -3.55 -6.12
CA ASP A 43 9.79 -3.90 -5.58
C ASP A 43 9.31 -2.85 -4.57
N ILE A 44 10.22 -2.30 -3.75
CA ILE A 44 9.91 -1.22 -2.81
C ILE A 44 9.47 0.03 -3.57
N LEU A 45 10.18 0.40 -4.63
CA LEU A 45 9.85 1.57 -5.44
C LEU A 45 8.51 1.39 -6.14
N ASP A 46 8.30 0.26 -6.80
CA ASP A 46 7.04 -0.05 -7.49
C ASP A 46 5.86 -0.10 -6.50
N GLY A 47 6.06 -0.68 -5.33
CA GLY A 47 5.06 -0.70 -4.27
C GLY A 47 4.81 0.65 -3.60
N ALA A 48 5.78 1.58 -3.63
CA ALA A 48 5.66 2.92 -3.05
C ALA A 48 4.84 3.86 -3.94
N VAL A 49 5.03 3.78 -5.26
CA VAL A 49 4.32 4.61 -6.24
C VAL A 49 2.84 4.25 -6.29
N ILE A 50 1.99 5.26 -6.39
CA ILE A 50 0.52 5.11 -6.44
C ILE A 50 0.03 5.46 -7.83
N SER A 51 -0.62 4.51 -8.50
CA SER A 51 -1.32 4.79 -9.75
C SER A 51 -2.65 5.48 -9.46
N PRO A 52 -2.95 6.65 -10.06
CA PRO A 52 -4.26 7.27 -9.96
C PRO A 52 -5.38 6.32 -10.37
N VAL A 53 -6.57 6.51 -9.80
CA VAL A 53 -7.75 5.71 -10.18
C VAL A 53 -8.38 6.28 -11.43
N THR A 54 -8.70 5.41 -12.37
CA THR A 54 -9.48 5.73 -13.57
C THR A 54 -10.83 5.03 -13.51
N LEU A 55 -11.91 5.79 -13.72
CA LEU A 55 -13.28 5.30 -13.87
C LEU A 55 -13.58 5.07 -15.36
N HIS A 56 -13.88 3.83 -15.75
CA HIS A 56 -14.27 3.51 -17.13
C HIS A 56 -15.79 3.66 -17.30
N ARG A 57 -16.30 4.90 -17.27
CA ARG A 57 -17.72 5.24 -17.32
C ARG A 57 -18.44 4.66 -18.53
N GLN A 58 -17.79 4.64 -19.71
CA GLN A 58 -18.34 4.09 -20.95
C GLN A 58 -18.61 2.57 -20.85
N HIS A 59 -18.05 1.90 -19.86
CA HIS A 59 -18.26 0.47 -19.60
C HIS A 59 -19.09 0.24 -18.33
N ALA A 60 -19.73 1.28 -17.81
CA ALA A 60 -20.66 1.13 -16.70
C ALA A 60 -21.86 0.28 -17.12
N SER A 61 -22.27 -0.60 -16.23
CA SER A 61 -23.48 -1.41 -16.40
C SER A 61 -24.51 -1.06 -15.34
N LEU A 62 -25.77 -1.00 -15.74
CA LEU A 62 -26.91 -0.70 -14.90
C LEU A 62 -27.80 -1.95 -14.79
N ALA A 63 -28.16 -2.31 -13.57
CA ALA A 63 -29.16 -3.34 -13.27
C ALA A 63 -30.24 -2.75 -12.38
N THR A 64 -31.49 -3.02 -12.70
CA THR A 64 -32.64 -2.60 -11.92
C THR A 64 -33.45 -3.79 -11.48
N SER A 65 -33.95 -3.77 -10.25
CA SER A 65 -34.89 -4.75 -9.73
C SER A 65 -36.04 -4.05 -9.02
N LYS A 66 -37.28 -4.46 -9.32
CA LYS A 66 -38.51 -3.96 -8.66
C LYS A 66 -38.83 -4.81 -7.45
N SER A 67 -39.21 -4.16 -6.37
CA SER A 67 -39.73 -4.77 -5.16
C SER A 67 -40.94 -3.98 -4.65
N THR A 68 -41.61 -4.50 -3.64
CA THR A 68 -42.71 -3.80 -2.95
C THR A 68 -42.27 -2.51 -2.23
N GLU A 69 -40.95 -2.33 -2.07
CA GLU A 69 -40.36 -1.17 -1.40
C GLU A 69 -39.81 -0.13 -2.40
N GLY A 70 -39.96 -0.38 -3.71
CA GLY A 70 -39.47 0.51 -4.77
C GLY A 70 -38.58 -0.16 -5.80
N VAL A 71 -37.82 0.65 -6.53
CA VAL A 71 -36.88 0.22 -7.56
C VAL A 71 -35.47 0.27 -6.99
N GLU A 72 -34.83 -0.88 -6.84
CA GLU A 72 -33.40 -0.98 -6.49
C GLU A 72 -32.58 -0.87 -7.78
N VAL A 73 -31.64 0.06 -7.77
CA VAL A 73 -30.72 0.32 -8.89
C VAL A 73 -29.31 -0.04 -8.45
N LYS A 74 -28.62 -0.82 -9.28
CA LYS A 74 -27.21 -1.20 -9.08
C LYS A 74 -26.39 -0.77 -10.30
N VAL A 75 -25.38 0.05 -10.08
CA VAL A 75 -24.42 0.46 -11.10
C VAL A 75 -23.10 -0.21 -10.82
N SER A 76 -22.49 -0.79 -11.85
CA SER A 76 -21.14 -1.37 -11.77
C SER A 76 -20.25 -0.69 -12.76
N VAL A 77 -19.11 -0.12 -12.28
CA VAL A 77 -18.16 0.62 -13.09
C VAL A 77 -16.79 -0.05 -12.98
N PRO A 78 -16.15 -0.43 -14.10
CA PRO A 78 -14.79 -0.94 -14.07
C PRO A 78 -13.82 0.14 -13.64
N LEU A 79 -12.81 -0.26 -12.88
CA LEU A 79 -11.75 0.61 -12.36
C LEU A 79 -10.39 0.16 -12.86
N GLU A 80 -9.45 1.10 -12.88
CA GLU A 80 -8.03 0.86 -13.05
C GLU A 80 -7.25 1.70 -12.03
N GLY A 81 -6.02 1.26 -11.69
CA GLY A 81 -5.18 1.96 -10.74
C GLY A 81 -5.36 1.50 -9.29
N TYR A 82 -4.94 2.33 -8.35
CA TYR A 82 -4.90 2.00 -6.93
C TYR A 82 -6.24 2.31 -6.24
N THR A 83 -7.18 1.37 -6.28
CA THR A 83 -8.59 1.55 -5.87
C THR A 83 -8.80 1.92 -4.40
N ARG A 84 -7.81 1.69 -3.52
CA ARG A 84 -7.89 2.15 -2.12
C ARG A 84 -8.04 3.66 -1.99
N LEU A 85 -7.62 4.44 -2.98
CA LEU A 85 -7.81 5.89 -3.00
C LEU A 85 -9.28 6.30 -2.86
N LEU A 86 -10.22 5.50 -3.38
CA LEU A 86 -11.64 5.75 -3.24
C LEU A 86 -12.17 5.69 -1.78
N GLN A 87 -11.36 5.20 -0.84
CA GLN A 87 -11.70 5.17 0.58
C GLN A 87 -11.25 6.44 1.32
N HIS A 88 -10.31 7.20 0.73
CA HIS A 88 -9.67 8.35 1.36
C HIS A 88 -10.18 9.66 0.75
N PRO A 89 -10.87 10.52 1.51
CA PRO A 89 -11.35 11.79 0.98
C PRO A 89 -10.18 12.72 0.61
N PRO A 90 -10.31 13.49 -0.50
CA PRO A 90 -9.38 14.59 -0.76
C PRO A 90 -9.50 15.67 0.31
N VAL A 91 -8.49 16.54 0.38
CA VAL A 91 -8.50 17.68 1.32
C VAL A 91 -9.68 18.60 1.02
N GLY A 92 -10.42 18.99 2.06
CA GLY A 92 -11.57 19.88 1.91
C GLY A 92 -12.83 19.21 1.36
N TRP A 93 -12.84 17.90 1.17
CA TRP A 93 -14.03 17.17 0.76
C TRP A 93 -15.10 17.19 1.85
N SER A 94 -16.24 17.83 1.57
CA SER A 94 -17.34 17.99 2.51
C SER A 94 -18.64 17.32 2.05
N GLN A 95 -18.60 16.59 0.94
CA GLN A 95 -19.81 15.94 0.43
C GLN A 95 -20.20 14.72 1.29
N PRO A 96 -21.51 14.42 1.40
CA PRO A 96 -21.98 13.25 2.14
C PRO A 96 -21.36 11.98 1.54
N GLY A 97 -21.07 11.03 2.42
CA GLY A 97 -20.45 9.78 2.03
C GLY A 97 -21.25 9.04 0.96
N LEU A 98 -20.59 8.70 -0.13
CA LEU A 98 -21.16 7.89 -1.18
C LEU A 98 -21.14 6.42 -0.75
N HIS A 99 -22.31 5.78 -0.79
CA HIS A 99 -22.40 4.35 -0.50
C HIS A 99 -22.00 3.55 -1.74
N GLY A 100 -20.93 2.79 -1.61
CA GLY A 100 -20.44 1.96 -2.69
C GLY A 100 -19.65 0.75 -2.17
N PHE A 101 -19.40 -0.21 -3.06
CA PHE A 101 -18.60 -1.38 -2.79
C PHE A 101 -17.43 -1.42 -3.75
N LEU A 102 -16.24 -1.65 -3.23
CA LEU A 102 -15.09 -2.01 -4.03
C LEU A 102 -15.00 -3.53 -4.13
N GLU A 103 -15.27 -4.06 -5.29
CA GLU A 103 -15.03 -5.46 -5.60
C GLU A 103 -13.64 -5.58 -6.21
N GLN A 104 -12.74 -6.23 -5.47
CA GLN A 104 -11.39 -6.49 -5.96
C GLN A 104 -11.45 -7.56 -7.04
N GLY A 105 -10.78 -7.32 -8.16
CA GLY A 105 -10.61 -8.35 -9.18
C GLY A 105 -9.92 -9.58 -8.57
N SER A 106 -10.48 -10.76 -8.80
CA SER A 106 -9.89 -12.02 -8.36
C SER A 106 -9.58 -12.89 -9.57
N ARG A 107 -8.35 -13.38 -9.67
CA ARG A 107 -7.97 -14.35 -10.70
C ARG A 107 -8.78 -15.65 -10.62
N ALA A 108 -9.23 -16.02 -9.42
CA ALA A 108 -10.03 -17.21 -9.20
C ALA A 108 -11.47 -17.09 -9.73
N SER A 109 -12.00 -15.86 -9.84
CA SER A 109 -13.37 -15.61 -10.36
C SER A 109 -13.38 -15.21 -11.84
N GLY A 110 -12.25 -15.21 -12.53
CA GLY A 110 -12.13 -14.74 -13.92
C GLY A 110 -12.29 -13.23 -14.09
N VAL A 111 -12.51 -12.48 -13.01
CA VAL A 111 -12.62 -11.01 -12.99
C VAL A 111 -11.22 -10.45 -12.79
N SER A 112 -10.62 -9.96 -13.87
CA SER A 112 -9.24 -9.43 -13.84
C SER A 112 -9.13 -7.99 -13.40
N ARG A 113 -10.24 -7.24 -13.36
CA ARG A 113 -10.27 -5.80 -13.04
C ARG A 113 -11.10 -5.54 -11.78
N PRO A 114 -10.73 -4.56 -10.96
CA PRO A 114 -11.57 -4.10 -9.86
C PRO A 114 -12.82 -3.37 -10.38
N TRP A 115 -13.89 -3.46 -9.59
CA TRP A 115 -15.16 -2.82 -9.91
C TRP A 115 -15.64 -1.95 -8.75
N LEU A 116 -16.20 -0.80 -9.10
CA LEU A 116 -16.99 0.00 -8.18
C LEU A 116 -18.46 -0.36 -8.37
N ARG A 117 -19.12 -0.73 -7.30
CA ARG A 117 -20.56 -0.99 -7.28
C ARG A 117 -21.25 0.03 -6.43
N LEU A 118 -22.21 0.73 -7.04
CA LEU A 118 -23.05 1.74 -6.40
C LEU A 118 -24.48 1.19 -6.34
N GLY A 119 -25.19 1.49 -5.27
CA GLY A 119 -26.57 1.09 -5.11
C GLY A 119 -27.45 2.23 -4.63
N HIS A 120 -28.64 2.35 -5.18
CA HIS A 120 -29.66 3.29 -4.71
C HIS A 120 -31.03 2.67 -4.79
N ARG A 121 -31.91 3.07 -3.86
CA ARG A 121 -33.32 2.67 -3.88
C ARG A 121 -34.18 3.88 -4.18
N PHE A 122 -34.89 3.80 -5.28
CA PHE A 122 -35.86 4.78 -5.69
C PHE A 122 -37.26 4.39 -5.23
N LYS A 123 -38.18 5.36 -5.23
CA LYS A 123 -39.60 5.08 -5.07
C LYS A 123 -40.12 4.26 -6.27
N GLU A 124 -41.27 3.60 -6.10
CA GLU A 124 -41.83 2.68 -7.08
C GLU A 124 -42.13 3.33 -8.45
N ASP A 125 -42.39 4.64 -8.46
CA ASP A 125 -42.71 5.48 -9.63
C ASP A 125 -41.52 6.16 -10.28
N ALA A 126 -40.30 5.81 -9.90
CA ALA A 126 -39.09 6.42 -10.45
C ALA A 126 -38.98 6.21 -11.97
N SER A 127 -38.83 7.29 -12.70
CA SER A 127 -38.65 7.26 -14.15
C SER A 127 -37.21 6.86 -14.54
N PRO A 128 -37.00 6.30 -15.74
CA PRO A 128 -35.65 6.05 -16.25
C PRO A 128 -34.77 7.30 -16.26
N VAL A 129 -35.34 8.46 -16.54
CA VAL A 129 -34.62 9.76 -16.54
C VAL A 129 -34.07 10.09 -15.17
N GLN A 130 -34.83 9.85 -14.10
CA GLN A 130 -34.35 10.07 -12.72
C GLN A 130 -33.21 9.12 -12.35
N ILE A 131 -33.28 7.89 -12.83
CA ILE A 131 -32.21 6.88 -12.59
C ILE A 131 -30.92 7.31 -13.31
N ASP A 132 -31.02 7.71 -14.58
CA ASP A 132 -29.88 8.15 -15.38
C ASP A 132 -29.26 9.45 -14.81
N GLN A 133 -30.09 10.38 -14.36
CA GLN A 133 -29.63 11.60 -13.70
C GLN A 133 -28.87 11.29 -12.43
N TRP A 134 -29.42 10.46 -11.54
CA TRP A 134 -28.73 10.04 -10.31
C TRP A 134 -27.39 9.34 -10.62
N MET A 135 -27.37 8.44 -11.59
CA MET A 135 -26.15 7.73 -11.97
C MET A 135 -25.07 8.73 -12.45
N SER A 136 -25.46 9.69 -13.29
CA SER A 136 -24.55 10.73 -13.79
C SER A 136 -24.00 11.57 -12.64
N GLU A 137 -24.87 12.09 -11.76
CA GLU A 137 -24.51 12.93 -10.62
C GLU A 137 -23.53 12.21 -9.67
N VAL A 138 -23.78 10.94 -9.34
CA VAL A 138 -22.91 10.16 -8.46
C VAL A 138 -21.55 9.89 -9.10
N LEU A 139 -21.53 9.54 -10.38
CA LEU A 139 -20.27 9.32 -11.09
C LEU A 139 -19.48 10.61 -11.28
N ASP A 140 -20.15 11.76 -11.47
CA ASP A 140 -19.51 13.08 -11.52
C ASP A 140 -18.88 13.47 -10.18
N GLN A 141 -19.57 13.21 -9.08
CA GLN A 141 -19.03 13.44 -7.73
C GLN A 141 -17.77 12.59 -7.47
N ILE A 142 -17.80 11.31 -7.85
CA ILE A 142 -16.64 10.43 -7.68
C ILE A 142 -15.47 10.92 -8.55
N GLN A 143 -15.75 11.28 -9.82
CA GLN A 143 -14.73 11.81 -10.71
C GLN A 143 -14.11 13.08 -10.15
N GLN A 144 -14.93 14.01 -9.65
CA GLN A 144 -14.46 15.24 -9.01
C GLN A 144 -13.53 14.95 -7.83
N ALA A 145 -13.87 13.97 -6.98
CA ALA A 145 -12.99 13.58 -5.87
C ALA A 145 -11.65 13.04 -6.37
N LEU A 146 -11.64 12.22 -7.42
CA LEU A 146 -10.43 11.70 -8.04
C LEU A 146 -9.58 12.80 -8.69
N ASP A 147 -10.23 13.77 -9.33
CA ASP A 147 -9.55 14.92 -9.93
C ASP A 147 -8.83 15.77 -8.86
N PHE A 148 -9.45 15.97 -7.69
CA PHE A 148 -8.81 16.61 -6.54
C PHE A 148 -7.64 15.80 -5.95
N GLN A 149 -7.69 14.48 -6.03
CA GLN A 149 -6.61 13.61 -5.54
C GLN A 149 -5.41 13.59 -6.49
N THR A 150 -5.63 13.72 -7.78
CA THR A 150 -4.61 13.53 -8.82
C THR A 150 -3.34 14.37 -8.60
N PRO A 151 -3.40 15.70 -8.37
CA PRO A 151 -2.20 16.49 -8.14
C PRO A 151 -1.47 16.09 -6.85
N VAL A 152 -2.21 15.74 -5.79
CA VAL A 152 -1.62 15.30 -4.51
C VAL A 152 -0.88 13.98 -4.68
N ILE A 153 -1.42 13.06 -5.50
CA ILE A 153 -0.78 11.79 -5.81
C ILE A 153 0.47 12.00 -6.67
N ALA A 154 0.43 12.91 -7.64
CA ALA A 154 1.59 13.23 -8.47
C ALA A 154 2.74 13.76 -7.61
N GLU A 155 2.49 14.75 -6.76
CA GLU A 155 3.46 15.29 -5.82
C GLU A 155 4.01 14.21 -4.86
N TYR A 156 3.12 13.36 -4.35
CA TYR A 156 3.52 12.22 -3.52
C TYR A 156 4.46 11.28 -4.26
N ASN A 157 4.13 10.92 -5.50
CA ASN A 157 4.91 9.98 -6.30
C ASN A 157 6.32 10.52 -6.61
N ASP A 158 6.45 11.82 -6.86
CA ASP A 158 7.76 12.43 -7.06
C ASP A 158 8.58 12.40 -5.78
N ARG A 159 8.00 12.81 -4.67
CA ARG A 159 8.65 12.80 -3.36
C ARG A 159 9.00 11.40 -2.86
N VAL A 160 8.14 10.40 -3.07
CA VAL A 160 8.36 9.04 -2.55
C VAL A 160 9.49 8.33 -3.26
N ARG A 161 9.76 8.63 -4.53
CA ARG A 161 10.93 8.11 -5.24
C ARG A 161 12.23 8.56 -4.59
N ASP A 162 12.34 9.85 -4.25
CA ASP A 162 13.50 10.40 -3.55
C ASP A 162 13.62 9.83 -2.13
N LEU A 163 12.50 9.69 -1.44
CA LEU A 163 12.46 9.06 -0.12
C LEU A 163 13.00 7.63 -0.16
N VAL A 164 12.52 6.79 -1.07
CA VAL A 164 12.99 5.40 -1.21
C VAL A 164 14.47 5.36 -1.54
N ALA A 165 14.94 6.17 -2.49
CA ALA A 165 16.35 6.24 -2.85
C ALA A 165 17.24 6.61 -1.64
N THR A 166 16.82 7.62 -0.86
CA THR A 166 17.52 8.06 0.34
C THR A 166 17.56 6.97 1.43
N LEU A 167 16.42 6.30 1.67
CA LEU A 167 16.33 5.25 2.68
C LEU A 167 17.18 4.03 2.32
N VAL A 168 17.16 3.62 1.05
CA VAL A 168 17.96 2.49 0.55
C VAL A 168 19.45 2.81 0.65
N ALA A 169 19.88 4.04 0.29
CA ALA A 169 21.27 4.48 0.41
C ALA A 169 21.74 4.48 1.87
N ALA A 170 20.96 5.05 2.78
CA ALA A 170 21.26 5.07 4.20
C ALA A 170 21.35 3.65 4.80
N ARG A 171 20.40 2.78 4.45
CA ARG A 171 20.39 1.40 4.91
C ARG A 171 21.60 0.61 4.42
N ARG A 172 22.03 0.83 3.19
CA ARG A 172 23.23 0.22 2.62
C ARG A 172 24.48 0.55 3.45
N VAL A 173 24.66 1.82 3.80
CA VAL A 173 25.79 2.27 4.65
C VAL A 173 25.73 1.59 6.01
N ASP A 174 24.58 1.58 6.67
CA ASP A 174 24.39 0.97 7.99
C ASP A 174 24.72 -0.54 7.99
N ILE A 175 24.27 -1.30 6.99
CA ILE A 175 24.61 -2.71 6.84
C ILE A 175 26.11 -2.91 6.64
N GLN A 176 26.77 -2.09 5.80
CA GLN A 176 28.20 -2.17 5.55
C GLN A 176 29.01 -1.87 6.82
N GLU A 177 28.62 -0.87 7.60
CA GLU A 177 29.29 -0.52 8.85
C GLU A 177 29.20 -1.62 9.89
N ARG A 178 28.02 -2.25 10.03
CA ARG A 178 27.84 -3.43 10.91
C ARG A 178 28.72 -4.59 10.49
N GLN A 179 28.82 -4.87 9.19
CA GLN A 179 29.67 -5.94 8.68
C GLN A 179 31.16 -5.67 8.97
N ARG A 180 31.66 -4.43 8.78
CA ARG A 180 33.03 -4.04 9.11
C ARG A 180 33.32 -4.18 10.60
N SER A 181 32.40 -3.75 11.46
CA SER A 181 32.54 -3.86 12.91
C SER A 181 32.61 -5.30 13.39
N ALA A 182 31.77 -6.18 12.79
CA ALA A 182 31.79 -7.62 13.12
C ALA A 182 33.11 -8.29 12.73
N VAL A 183 33.68 -7.95 11.58
CA VAL A 183 34.99 -8.47 11.14
C VAL A 183 36.12 -7.99 12.06
N GLY A 184 36.10 -6.69 12.45
CA GLY A 184 37.11 -6.12 13.37
C GLY A 184 37.07 -6.76 14.76
N ALA A 185 35.88 -7.04 15.30
CA ALA A 185 35.73 -7.71 16.59
C ALA A 185 36.24 -9.17 16.56
N GLY A 186 36.04 -9.87 15.43
CA GLY A 186 36.54 -11.24 15.26
C GLY A 186 38.07 -11.34 15.22
N GLN A 187 38.76 -10.31 14.66
CA GLN A 187 40.23 -10.31 14.60
C GLN A 187 40.89 -10.10 15.98
N HIS A 188 40.27 -9.31 16.87
CA HIS A 188 40.77 -9.12 18.23
C HIS A 188 40.60 -10.36 19.14
N ALA A 189 39.58 -11.17 18.89
CA ALA A 189 39.34 -12.39 19.66
C ALA A 189 40.38 -13.51 19.35
N VAL A 190 40.94 -13.55 18.15
CA VAL A 190 41.93 -14.54 17.74
C VAL A 190 43.35 -14.17 18.18
N ALA A 191 43.65 -12.89 18.35
CA ALA A 191 45.00 -12.40 18.76
C ALA A 191 45.30 -12.57 20.27
N GLY A 192 44.30 -12.91 21.10
CA GLY A 192 44.41 -13.07 22.55
C GLY A 192 44.66 -14.50 23.02
N SER A 193 44.75 -15.46 22.12
CA SER A 193 45.06 -16.86 22.49
C SER A 193 46.56 -17.12 22.41
N ASP A 194 47.28 -16.69 23.45
CA ASP A 194 48.71 -17.00 23.63
C ASP A 194 48.89 -18.46 24.03
N PRO A 195 49.55 -19.32 23.22
CA PRO A 195 49.83 -20.70 23.57
C PRO A 195 51.17 -20.79 24.35
N GLY A 196 51.30 -20.05 25.42
CA GLY A 196 52.52 -19.97 26.19
C GLY A 196 52.35 -20.30 27.67
N SER A 197 52.26 -21.58 28.07
CA SER A 197 52.90 -22.05 29.29
C SER A 197 52.77 -23.57 29.43
N ARG A 198 53.60 -24.32 28.72
CA ARG A 198 53.98 -25.66 29.16
C ARG A 198 55.28 -25.53 29.95
N GLY A 199 55.16 -25.24 31.22
CA GLY A 199 56.25 -25.40 32.17
C GLY A 199 56.49 -26.89 32.44
N HIS A 200 57.62 -27.42 31.93
CA HIS A 200 58.25 -28.63 32.39
C HIS A 200 58.55 -28.51 33.88
N GLN A 201 58.09 -29.46 34.67
CA GLN A 201 58.72 -29.83 35.90
C GLN A 201 58.85 -31.34 35.94
N LEU A 202 60.05 -31.80 35.54
CA LEU A 202 60.62 -33.05 35.96
C LEU A 202 61.04 -32.90 37.46
N SER A 203 60.60 -33.74 38.30
CA SER A 203 61.28 -33.99 39.56
C SER A 203 61.33 -35.47 39.84
N ASP A 204 62.60 -35.95 39.82
CA ASP A 204 63.09 -37.20 40.36
C ASP A 204 62.75 -37.36 41.84
N GLY A 205 62.72 -38.60 42.26
CA GLY A 205 62.80 -38.98 43.67
C GLY A 205 62.08 -40.29 43.96
N ARG A 206 62.56 -41.41 43.70
CA ARG A 206 63.44 -42.33 44.52
C ARG A 206 62.82 -42.79 45.85
N LEU A 207 62.72 -44.13 45.92
CA LEU A 207 62.90 -45.02 47.05
C LEU A 207 61.83 -45.15 48.14
N GLY A 208 61.47 -46.43 48.33
CA GLY A 208 60.83 -46.97 49.48
C GLY A 208 60.07 -48.25 49.15
#